data_ff6ea9422d0e81586f0347bcb1370197
#
_entry.id   ff6ea9422d0e81586f0347bcb1370197
#
_cell.length_a   1.000
_cell.length_b   1.000
_cell.length_c   1.000
_cell.angle_alpha   90.00
_cell.angle_beta   90.00
_cell.angle_gamma   90.00
#
_symmetry.space_group_name_H-M   'P 1'
#
loop_
_entity.id
_entity.type
_entity.pdbx_description
1 polymer ?
#
loop_
_entity_poly.entity_id
_entity_poly.type
_entity_poly.pdbx_seq_one_letter_code
_entity_poly.pdbx_strand_id
1 'polypeptide(L)'
;HGKTALISHDGEGVFVGLENPFPAARYHSLAVQQDSLPQELVVNAWSGDVVMGMRHRQMPIHGVQFHPESIATPLGPRLLQNFVRIVAANWNSAP
;
A
#
# COMPACT_ATOMS: atom_id res chain seq x y z
N HIS A 1 -2.46 12.17 16.66
CA HIS A 1 -2.87 13.11 15.63
C HIS A 1 -2.40 12.68 14.29
N GLY A 2 -3.25 12.89 13.32
CA GLY A 2 -2.92 12.55 11.96
C GLY A 2 -1.95 13.54 11.34
N LYS A 3 -0.98 13.00 10.62
CA LYS A 3 -0.08 13.77 9.78
C LYS A 3 -0.24 13.25 8.37
N THR A 4 0.06 14.10 7.39
CA THR A 4 0.15 13.62 6.02
C THR A 4 1.59 13.34 5.67
N ALA A 5 1.79 12.36 4.81
CA ALA A 5 3.09 12.01 4.27
C ALA A 5 2.96 11.78 2.78
N LEU A 6 4.02 12.01 2.04
CA LEU A 6 4.05 11.68 0.63
C LEU A 6 4.49 10.23 0.48
N ILE A 7 3.69 9.47 -0.24
CA ILE A 7 3.91 8.04 -0.43
C ILE A 7 4.45 7.82 -1.84
N SER A 8 5.67 7.35 -1.94
CA SER A 8 6.25 6.89 -3.19
C SER A 8 5.96 5.39 -3.34
N HIS A 9 5.74 4.94 -4.56
CA HIS A 9 5.35 3.54 -4.77
C HIS A 9 5.90 3.02 -6.09
N ASP A 10 5.76 1.71 -6.31
CA ASP A 10 6.28 1.06 -7.51
C ASP A 10 5.28 1.05 -8.68
N GLY A 11 4.08 1.58 -8.48
CA GLY A 11 3.08 1.66 -9.55
C GLY A 11 2.38 0.34 -9.84
N GLU A 12 2.55 -0.66 -9.00
CA GLU A 12 1.99 -1.98 -9.23
C GLU A 12 1.02 -2.37 -8.12
N GLY A 13 0.25 -3.42 -8.35
CA GLY A 13 -0.72 -3.89 -7.38
C GLY A 13 -1.75 -2.82 -7.06
N VAL A 14 -1.93 -2.52 -5.77
CA VAL A 14 -2.91 -1.53 -5.34
C VAL A 14 -2.55 -0.11 -5.78
N PHE A 15 -1.31 0.11 -6.23
CA PHE A 15 -0.84 1.44 -6.63
C PHE A 15 -0.96 1.70 -8.13
N VAL A 16 -1.52 0.76 -8.89
CA VAL A 16 -1.67 0.91 -10.34
C VAL A 16 -2.48 2.17 -10.66
N GLY A 17 -1.92 3.01 -11.52
CA GLY A 17 -2.59 4.21 -11.99
C GLY A 17 -2.68 5.35 -11.01
N LEU A 18 -2.06 5.21 -9.83
CA LEU A 18 -2.05 6.29 -8.84
C LEU A 18 -0.90 7.24 -9.08
N GLU A 19 -1.13 8.52 -8.77
CA GLU A 19 -0.09 9.53 -8.80
C GLU A 19 1.07 9.10 -7.90
N ASN A 20 2.30 9.43 -8.30
CA ASN A 20 3.47 8.99 -7.57
C ASN A 20 4.46 10.17 -7.43
N PRO A 21 4.69 10.69 -6.22
CA PRO A 21 4.08 10.27 -4.95
C PRO A 21 2.67 10.85 -4.77
N PHE A 22 1.96 10.37 -3.75
CA PHE A 22 0.67 10.93 -3.40
C PHE A 22 0.60 11.18 -1.88
N PRO A 23 -0.22 12.15 -1.44
CA PRO A 23 -0.37 12.40 -0.01
C PRO A 23 -1.30 11.39 0.64
N ALA A 24 -0.98 10.99 1.86
CA ALA A 24 -1.78 10.06 2.62
C ALA A 24 -1.71 10.38 4.11
N ALA A 25 -2.77 10.05 4.81
CA ALA A 25 -2.83 10.21 6.25
C ALA A 25 -2.01 9.14 6.94
N ARG A 26 -1.21 9.56 7.91
CA ARG A 26 -0.35 8.67 8.68
C ARG A 26 -0.48 9.01 10.14
N TYR A 27 -0.87 8.02 10.95
CA TYR A 27 -1.10 8.23 12.38
C TYR A 27 -0.10 7.53 13.28
N HIS A 28 0.74 6.65 12.72
CA HIS A 28 1.68 5.86 13.49
C HIS A 28 3.11 6.28 13.22
N SER A 29 3.94 6.15 14.23
CA SER A 29 5.37 6.37 14.09
C SER A 29 6.14 5.06 13.98
N LEU A 30 5.48 3.93 14.10
CA LEU A 30 6.13 2.64 13.96
C LEU A 30 6.53 2.39 12.51
N ALA A 31 7.68 1.80 12.33
CA ALA A 31 8.20 1.52 11.00
C ALA A 31 8.55 0.04 10.88
N VAL A 32 8.26 -0.53 9.73
CA VAL A 32 8.67 -1.89 9.41
C VAL A 32 10.13 -1.84 8.95
N GLN A 33 10.93 -2.77 9.46
CA GLN A 33 12.33 -2.90 9.05
C GLN A 33 12.38 -3.71 7.77
N GLN A 34 12.82 -3.09 6.68
CA GLN A 34 12.81 -3.74 5.37
C GLN A 34 13.68 -4.99 5.34
N ASP A 35 14.85 -4.93 5.96
CA ASP A 35 15.78 -6.07 5.95
C ASP A 35 15.34 -7.23 6.83
N SER A 36 14.30 -7.07 7.66
CA SER A 36 13.77 -8.15 8.47
C SER A 36 12.56 -8.81 7.85
N LEU A 37 12.15 -8.39 6.66
CA LEU A 37 10.96 -8.96 6.00
C LEU A 37 11.27 -10.33 5.41
N PRO A 38 10.30 -11.26 5.48
CA PRO A 38 10.44 -12.55 4.80
C PRO A 38 10.50 -12.39 3.29
N GLN A 39 11.06 -13.39 2.61
CA GLN A 39 11.15 -13.39 1.15
C GLN A 39 9.81 -13.29 0.45
N GLU A 40 8.75 -13.77 1.10
CA GLU A 40 7.40 -13.76 0.52
C GLU A 40 6.85 -12.36 0.37
N LEU A 41 7.41 -11.38 1.06
CA LEU A 41 6.90 -10.01 1.07
C LEU A 41 7.81 -9.09 0.27
N VAL A 42 7.19 -8.18 -0.45
CA VAL A 42 7.88 -7.17 -1.26
C VAL A 42 7.41 -5.81 -0.78
N VAL A 43 8.37 -4.93 -0.48
CA VAL A 43 8.06 -3.53 -0.18
C VAL A 43 7.69 -2.84 -1.48
N ASN A 44 6.56 -2.15 -1.50
CA ASN A 44 6.07 -1.48 -2.71
C ASN A 44 5.74 -0.01 -2.51
N ALA A 45 5.90 0.51 -1.30
CA ALA A 45 5.67 1.93 -1.06
C ALA A 45 6.51 2.44 0.10
N TRP A 46 6.92 3.69 0.01
CA TRP A 46 7.80 4.33 0.98
C TRP A 46 7.39 5.78 1.24
N SER A 47 7.73 6.28 2.42
CA SER A 47 7.78 7.71 2.69
C SER A 47 9.18 7.99 3.23
N GLY A 48 10.06 8.54 2.39
CA GLY A 48 11.47 8.61 2.70
C GLY A 48 12.02 7.20 2.91
N ASP A 49 12.61 6.94 4.07
CA ASP A 49 13.17 5.64 4.40
C ASP A 49 12.17 4.71 5.11
N VAL A 50 10.94 5.18 5.31
CA VAL A 50 9.94 4.43 6.06
C VAL A 50 9.11 3.59 5.10
N VAL A 51 9.01 2.29 5.36
CA VAL A 51 8.17 1.39 4.57
C VAL A 51 6.70 1.76 4.81
N MET A 52 5.99 2.01 3.74
CA MET A 52 4.58 2.41 3.79
C MET A 52 3.65 1.42 3.13
N GLY A 53 4.18 0.45 2.41
CA GLY A 53 3.38 -0.59 1.80
C GLY A 53 4.18 -1.82 1.53
N MET A 54 3.51 -2.96 1.51
CA MET A 54 4.11 -4.23 1.16
C MET A 54 3.04 -5.14 0.58
N ARG A 55 3.46 -6.13 -0.18
CA ARG A 55 2.55 -7.11 -0.74
C ARG A 55 3.20 -8.49 -0.72
N HIS A 56 2.36 -9.51 -0.73
CA HIS A 56 2.82 -10.87 -0.93
C HIS A 56 3.20 -11.05 -2.39
N ARG A 57 4.24 -11.85 -2.66
CA ARG A 57 4.71 -12.06 -4.03
C ARG A 57 3.69 -12.79 -4.90
N GLN A 58 2.94 -13.69 -4.31
CA GLN A 58 2.07 -14.61 -5.06
C GLN A 58 0.59 -14.43 -4.72
N MET A 59 0.28 -14.18 -3.46
CA MET A 59 -1.10 -14.08 -3.00
C MET A 59 -1.58 -12.63 -3.04
N PRO A 60 -2.88 -12.40 -3.18
CA PRO A 60 -3.42 -11.03 -3.23
C PRO A 60 -3.53 -10.42 -1.82
N ILE A 61 -2.42 -10.39 -1.12
CA ILE A 61 -2.33 -9.82 0.23
C ILE A 61 -1.51 -8.55 0.15
N HIS A 62 -2.09 -7.44 0.62
CA HIS A 62 -1.47 -6.13 0.56
C HIS A 62 -1.59 -5.45 1.92
N GLY A 63 -0.52 -4.80 2.35
CA GLY A 63 -0.52 -4.04 3.59
C GLY A 63 -0.04 -2.63 3.34
N VAL A 64 -0.66 -1.67 4.05
CA VAL A 64 -0.23 -0.27 3.99
C VAL A 64 -0.15 0.29 5.39
N GLN A 65 0.77 1.24 5.59
CA GLN A 65 1.00 1.90 6.87
C GLN A 65 0.36 3.28 6.95
N PHE A 66 -0.47 3.62 5.99
CA PHE A 66 -1.24 4.86 6.00
C PHE A 66 -2.72 4.51 5.99
N HIS A 67 -3.56 5.54 6.09
CA HIS A 67 -5.01 5.33 6.22
C HIS A 67 -5.70 5.68 4.90
N PRO A 68 -5.96 4.67 4.03
CA PRO A 68 -6.62 4.94 2.75
C PRO A 68 -8.07 5.39 2.92
N GLU A 69 -8.68 5.09 4.07
CA GLU A 69 -10.07 5.47 4.35
C GLU A 69 -10.19 6.94 4.78
N SER A 70 -9.08 7.59 5.14
CA SER A 70 -9.10 8.93 5.68
C SER A 70 -9.36 9.97 4.60
N ILE A 71 -10.09 11.03 4.95
CA ILE A 71 -10.31 12.15 4.05
C ILE A 71 -8.99 12.85 3.69
N ALA A 72 -7.96 12.69 4.52
CA ALA A 72 -6.63 13.24 4.26
C ALA A 72 -5.81 12.38 3.30
N THR A 73 -6.41 11.31 2.76
CA THR A 73 -5.80 10.46 1.74
C THR A 73 -6.67 10.53 0.48
N PRO A 74 -6.49 11.55 -0.37
CA PRO A 74 -7.39 11.76 -1.51
C PRO A 74 -7.46 10.60 -2.49
N LEU A 75 -6.37 9.86 -2.67
CA LEU A 75 -6.35 8.71 -3.58
C LEU A 75 -6.74 7.39 -2.90
N GLY A 76 -7.13 7.44 -1.63
CA GLY A 76 -7.52 6.24 -0.88
C GLY A 76 -8.61 5.42 -1.56
N PRO A 77 -9.71 6.05 -2.02
CA PRO A 77 -10.77 5.30 -2.69
C PRO A 77 -10.30 4.57 -3.95
N ARG A 78 -9.42 5.18 -4.73
CA ARG A 78 -8.87 4.52 -5.93
C ARG A 78 -7.98 3.35 -5.56
N LEU A 79 -7.20 3.50 -4.50
CA LEU A 79 -6.36 2.42 -4.00
C LEU A 79 -7.21 1.24 -3.54
N LEU A 80 -8.30 1.52 -2.82
CA LEU A 80 -9.21 0.46 -2.35
C LEU A 80 -9.91 -0.20 -3.52
N GLN A 81 -10.28 0.54 -4.56
CA GLN A 81 -10.85 -0.03 -5.79
C GLN A 81 -9.85 -0.96 -6.46
N ASN A 82 -8.59 -0.58 -6.51
CA ASN A 82 -7.54 -1.43 -7.07
C ASN A 82 -7.44 -2.74 -6.30
N PHE A 83 -7.49 -2.65 -4.97
CA PHE A 83 -7.44 -3.85 -4.13
C PHE A 83 -8.64 -4.78 -4.41
N VAL A 84 -9.84 -4.23 -4.47
CA VAL A 84 -11.04 -5.00 -4.77
C VAL A 84 -10.91 -5.69 -6.13
N ARG A 85 -10.37 -4.97 -7.12
CA ARG A 85 -10.17 -5.51 -8.46
C ARG A 85 -9.18 -6.68 -8.45
N ILE A 86 -8.11 -6.56 -7.67
CA ILE A 86 -7.12 -7.62 -7.53
C ILE A 86 -7.75 -8.86 -6.89
N VAL A 87 -8.51 -8.67 -5.83
CA VAL A 87 -9.17 -9.78 -5.14
C VAL A 87 -10.17 -10.46 -6.08
N ALA A 88 -10.96 -9.68 -6.81
CA ALA A 88 -11.94 -10.23 -7.75
C ALA A 88 -11.26 -11.04 -8.85
N ALA A 89 -10.14 -10.55 -9.37
CA ALA A 89 -9.40 -11.24 -10.43
C ALA A 89 -8.84 -12.58 -9.93
N ASN A 90 -8.47 -12.67 -8.66
CA ASN A 90 -7.90 -13.89 -8.09
C ASN A 90 -8.93 -14.82 -7.50
N TRP A 91 -10.14 -14.34 -7.28
CA TRP A 91 -11.21 -15.13 -6.68
C TRP A 91 -11.56 -16.36 -7.52
N ASN A 92 -11.65 -16.16 -8.83
CA ASN A 92 -12.00 -17.23 -9.77
C ASN A 92 -10.84 -18.18 -10.05
N SER A 93 -9.64 -17.84 -9.61
CA SER A 93 -8.44 -18.66 -9.78
C SER A 93 -8.20 -19.55 -8.57
N ALA A 94 -8.96 -19.38 -7.51
CA ALA A 94 -8.79 -20.18 -6.29
C ALA A 94 -9.18 -21.63 -6.57
N PRO A 95 -8.38 -22.57 -6.07
CA PRO A 95 -8.68 -23.99 -6.26
C PRO A 95 -9.95 -24.42 -5.51
#